data_60912843058ca4ce94e05212759e8a55
#
_entry.id   60912843058ca4ce94e05212759e8a55
#
_cell.length_a   1.000
_cell.length_b   1.000
_cell.length_c   1.000
_cell.angle_alpha   90.00
_cell.angle_beta   90.00
_cell.angle_gamma   90.00
#
_symmetry.space_group_name_H-M   'P 1'
#
loop_
_entity.id
_entity.type
_entity.pdbx_description
1 polymer ?
#
loop_
_entity_poly.entity_id
_entity_poly.type
_entity_poly.pdbx_seq_one_letter_code
_entity_poly.pdbx_strand_id
1 'polypeptide(L)'
;DSVASRGLGDVYKRQLLNTGLDILDKSRKALISAHDSKIKQRDELNKEVNESIAEVSHNFKKAKVTMGESKLADISALIPLDDSISLKESEFMQTKVYDIEFTQSKLSLSYSFYETNDTFDKAVLSFNELKAKILRLAELDTTINNLNRQIKKTSKKVNSLEKVQIPKLEDRIKEISSLIEEKEREEFSKTKMVKDKKLRDEKNAEN
;
A
#
# COMPACT_ATOMS: atom_id res chain seq x y z
N ASP A 1 20.78 -38.04 14.07
CA ASP A 1 21.05 -37.13 12.92
C ASP A 1 19.79 -36.36 12.43
N SER A 2 18.60 -36.99 12.41
CA SER A 2 17.40 -36.30 11.87
C SER A 2 16.86 -35.20 12.78
N VAL A 3 17.06 -35.26 14.09
CA VAL A 3 16.56 -34.24 15.05
C VAL A 3 17.44 -33.01 15.05
N ALA A 4 18.76 -33.18 15.04
CA ALA A 4 19.73 -32.10 14.93
C ALA A 4 19.56 -31.31 13.60
N SER A 5 19.38 -32.06 12.50
CA SER A 5 19.11 -31.46 11.18
C SER A 5 17.82 -30.64 11.14
N ARG A 6 16.74 -31.08 11.82
CA ARG A 6 15.50 -30.31 11.97
C ARG A 6 15.71 -29.06 12.82
N GLY A 7 16.47 -29.15 13.91
CA GLY A 7 16.82 -28.01 14.76
C GLY A 7 17.55 -26.91 13.99
N LEU A 8 18.56 -27.26 13.21
CA LEU A 8 19.27 -26.34 12.32
C LEU A 8 18.34 -25.69 11.29
N GLY A 9 17.43 -26.47 10.69
CA GLY A 9 16.44 -25.97 9.74
C GLY A 9 15.47 -24.95 10.37
N ASP A 10 15.04 -25.17 11.61
CA ASP A 10 14.12 -24.24 12.29
C ASP A 10 14.84 -22.97 12.77
N VAL A 11 16.11 -23.04 13.18
CA VAL A 11 16.94 -21.86 13.45
C VAL A 11 17.10 -20.99 12.20
N TYR A 12 17.39 -21.61 11.06
CA TYR A 12 17.50 -20.90 9.78
C TYR A 12 16.17 -20.25 9.38
N LYS A 13 15.05 -20.96 9.53
CA LYS A 13 13.71 -20.41 9.28
C LYS A 13 13.42 -19.20 10.17
N ARG A 14 13.76 -19.26 11.46
CA ARG A 14 13.59 -18.13 12.38
C ARG A 14 14.38 -16.92 11.90
N GLN A 15 15.64 -17.08 11.49
CA GLN A 15 16.46 -16.00 10.96
C GLN A 15 15.85 -15.39 9.69
N LEU A 16 15.35 -16.24 8.78
CA LEU A 16 14.67 -15.80 7.56
C LEU A 16 13.40 -15.01 7.86
N LEU A 17 12.58 -15.47 8.83
CA LEU A 17 11.36 -14.76 9.24
C LEU A 17 11.67 -13.43 9.91
N ASN A 18 12.72 -13.34 10.73
CA ASN A 18 13.15 -12.06 11.33
C ASN A 18 13.61 -11.07 10.26
N THR A 19 14.42 -11.50 9.29
CA THR A 19 14.80 -10.65 8.17
C THR A 19 13.59 -10.21 7.34
N GLY A 20 12.66 -11.14 7.10
CA GLY A 20 11.40 -10.83 6.43
C GLY A 20 10.53 -9.83 7.20
N LEU A 21 10.48 -9.94 8.53
CA LEU A 21 9.79 -9.00 9.41
C LEU A 21 10.38 -7.59 9.28
N ASP A 22 11.70 -7.45 9.34
CA ASP A 22 12.40 -6.17 9.22
C ASP A 22 12.13 -5.50 7.87
N ILE A 23 12.15 -6.27 6.78
CA ILE A 23 11.86 -5.77 5.43
C ILE A 23 10.39 -5.29 5.34
N LEU A 24 9.45 -6.09 5.86
CA LEU A 24 8.03 -5.73 5.85
C LEU A 24 7.73 -4.52 6.73
N ASP A 25 8.40 -4.38 7.88
CA ASP A 25 8.23 -3.22 8.75
C ASP A 25 8.78 -1.94 8.11
N LYS A 26 9.94 -2.01 7.46
CA LYS A 26 10.49 -0.90 6.66
C LYS A 26 9.54 -0.52 5.51
N SER A 27 9.01 -1.51 4.80
CA SER A 27 8.03 -1.29 3.74
C SER A 27 6.75 -0.65 4.28
N ARG A 28 6.24 -1.12 5.43
CA ARG A 28 5.07 -0.52 6.10
C ARG A 28 5.29 0.95 6.46
N LYS A 29 6.45 1.28 7.05
CA LYS A 29 6.82 2.67 7.39
C LYS A 29 6.90 3.56 6.16
N ALA A 30 7.47 3.08 5.06
CA ALA A 30 7.53 3.81 3.80
C ALA A 30 6.14 4.04 3.19
N LEU A 31 5.26 3.03 3.24
CA LEU A 31 3.87 3.17 2.78
C LEU A 31 3.09 4.19 3.62
N ILE A 32 3.26 4.21 4.94
CA ILE A 32 2.63 5.19 5.84
C ILE A 32 3.12 6.59 5.51
N SER A 33 4.42 6.79 5.34
CA SER A 33 4.99 8.10 4.98
C SER A 33 4.46 8.60 3.63
N ALA A 34 4.38 7.73 2.62
CA ALA A 34 3.80 8.06 1.33
C ALA A 34 2.31 8.43 1.44
N HIS A 35 1.54 7.66 2.20
CA HIS A 35 0.13 7.90 2.47
C HIS A 35 -0.10 9.26 3.13
N ASP A 36 0.67 9.59 4.18
CA ASP A 36 0.53 10.86 4.91
C ASP A 36 0.92 12.06 4.03
N SER A 37 1.94 11.91 3.17
CA SER A 37 2.28 12.91 2.18
C SER A 37 1.15 13.15 1.18
N LYS A 38 0.51 12.08 0.69
CA LYS A 38 -0.62 12.17 -0.24
C LYS A 38 -1.87 12.79 0.41
N ILE A 39 -2.11 12.52 1.69
CA ILE A 39 -3.19 13.17 2.44
C ILE A 39 -2.98 14.69 2.50
N LYS A 40 -1.78 15.15 2.82
CA LYS A 40 -1.48 16.59 2.83
C LYS A 40 -1.75 17.24 1.48
N GLN A 41 -1.26 16.62 0.41
CA GLN A 41 -1.51 17.11 -0.96
C GLN A 41 -3.01 17.16 -1.29
N ARG A 42 -3.77 16.12 -0.88
CA ARG A 42 -5.21 16.06 -1.06
C ARG A 42 -5.93 17.17 -0.29
N ASP A 43 -5.53 17.43 0.95
CA ASP A 43 -6.17 18.45 1.80
C ASP A 43 -5.90 19.89 1.28
N GLU A 44 -4.71 20.15 0.77
CA GLU A 44 -4.36 21.40 0.10
C GLU A 44 -5.19 21.58 -1.18
N LEU A 45 -5.19 20.56 -2.04
CA LEU A 45 -5.96 20.60 -3.29
C LEU A 45 -7.47 20.71 -3.04
N ASN A 46 -7.98 20.09 -1.99
CA ASN A 46 -9.41 20.17 -1.63
C ASN A 46 -9.83 21.60 -1.25
N LYS A 47 -8.95 22.38 -0.62
CA LYS A 47 -9.20 23.81 -0.36
C LYS A 47 -9.28 24.58 -1.68
N GLU A 48 -8.32 24.37 -2.59
CA GLU A 48 -8.32 25.01 -3.91
C GLU A 48 -9.56 24.63 -4.73
N VAL A 49 -10.01 23.37 -4.66
CA VAL A 49 -11.25 22.91 -5.33
C VAL A 49 -12.46 23.63 -4.76
N ASN A 50 -12.57 23.80 -3.44
CA ASN A 50 -13.69 24.50 -2.82
C ASN A 50 -13.73 25.99 -3.21
N GLU A 51 -12.57 26.65 -3.28
CA GLU A 51 -12.45 28.03 -3.77
C GLU A 51 -12.87 28.12 -5.24
N SER A 52 -12.39 27.20 -6.08
CA SER A 52 -12.76 27.14 -7.50
C SER A 52 -14.25 26.86 -7.70
N ILE A 53 -14.89 26.03 -6.87
CA ILE A 53 -16.36 25.81 -6.90
C ILE A 53 -17.11 27.11 -6.63
N ALA A 54 -16.66 27.90 -5.66
CA ALA A 54 -17.28 29.19 -5.36
C ALA A 54 -17.15 30.15 -6.54
N GLU A 55 -16.00 30.22 -7.18
CA GLU A 55 -15.75 31.04 -8.36
C GLU A 55 -16.58 30.60 -9.57
N VAL A 56 -16.61 29.33 -9.88
CA VAL A 56 -17.44 28.76 -10.96
C VAL A 56 -18.92 29.06 -10.71
N SER A 57 -19.38 28.87 -9.48
CA SER A 57 -20.79 29.18 -9.10
C SER A 57 -21.12 30.63 -9.30
N HIS A 58 -20.19 31.53 -8.97
CA HIS A 58 -20.35 32.95 -9.17
C HIS A 58 -20.42 33.33 -10.67
N ASN A 59 -19.48 32.84 -11.46
CA ASN A 59 -19.40 33.08 -12.91
C ASN A 59 -20.63 32.49 -13.62
N PHE A 60 -21.06 31.30 -13.24
CA PHE A 60 -22.27 30.68 -13.80
C PHE A 60 -23.56 31.48 -13.48
N LYS A 61 -23.69 31.97 -12.23
CA LYS A 61 -24.83 32.84 -11.87
C LYS A 61 -24.85 34.10 -12.69
N LYS A 62 -23.70 34.74 -12.95
CA LYS A 62 -23.60 35.90 -13.82
C LYS A 62 -24.00 35.56 -15.26
N ALA A 63 -23.52 34.48 -15.81
CA ALA A 63 -23.88 34.01 -17.14
C ALA A 63 -25.40 33.75 -17.24
N LYS A 64 -25.99 33.10 -16.23
CA LYS A 64 -27.44 32.85 -16.15
C LYS A 64 -28.25 34.12 -16.14
N VAL A 65 -27.82 35.16 -15.42
CA VAL A 65 -28.51 36.47 -15.35
C VAL A 65 -28.41 37.24 -16.69
N THR A 66 -27.24 37.16 -17.36
CA THR A 66 -27.00 37.93 -18.59
C THR A 66 -27.57 37.27 -19.85
N MET A 67 -27.60 35.94 -19.92
CA MET A 67 -28.02 35.19 -21.13
C MET A 67 -29.42 34.57 -21.01
N GLY A 68 -29.88 34.33 -19.78
CA GLY A 68 -31.09 33.57 -19.50
C GLY A 68 -30.88 32.07 -19.47
N GLU A 69 -31.75 31.35 -18.74
CA GLU A 69 -31.62 29.90 -18.49
C GLU A 69 -31.88 29.07 -19.74
N SER A 70 -32.84 29.46 -20.56
CA SER A 70 -33.18 28.72 -21.81
C SER A 70 -32.00 28.71 -22.76
N LYS A 71 -31.36 29.85 -23.01
CA LYS A 71 -30.23 29.99 -23.91
C LYS A 71 -29.01 29.20 -23.44
N LEU A 72 -28.75 29.18 -22.10
CA LEU A 72 -27.69 28.35 -21.53
C LEU A 72 -27.98 26.87 -21.73
N ALA A 73 -29.20 26.40 -21.58
CA ALA A 73 -29.59 25.04 -21.80
C ALA A 73 -29.37 24.60 -23.27
N ASP A 74 -29.78 25.46 -24.23
CA ASP A 74 -29.60 25.21 -25.65
C ASP A 74 -28.14 25.10 -26.03
N ILE A 75 -27.29 26.00 -25.54
CA ILE A 75 -25.82 25.96 -25.78
C ILE A 75 -25.20 24.74 -25.14
N SER A 76 -25.60 24.39 -23.90
CA SER A 76 -25.05 23.22 -23.21
C SER A 76 -25.33 21.92 -23.94
N ALA A 77 -26.44 21.81 -24.64
CA ALA A 77 -26.80 20.65 -25.44
C ALA A 77 -25.90 20.48 -26.70
N LEU A 78 -25.29 21.56 -27.16
CA LEU A 78 -24.40 21.56 -28.33
C LEU A 78 -22.94 21.22 -27.97
N ILE A 79 -22.57 21.30 -26.69
CA ILE A 79 -21.22 20.99 -26.24
C ILE A 79 -21.04 19.46 -26.22
N PRO A 80 -20.10 18.90 -26.97
CA PRO A 80 -19.87 17.46 -26.97
C PRO A 80 -19.33 16.99 -25.61
N LEU A 81 -19.70 15.78 -25.22
CA LEU A 81 -19.11 15.11 -24.07
C LEU A 81 -17.61 14.87 -24.34
N ASP A 82 -16.78 15.25 -23.39
CA ASP A 82 -15.34 15.13 -23.51
C ASP A 82 -14.88 13.76 -22.96
N ASP A 83 -14.46 12.87 -23.85
CA ASP A 83 -13.96 11.52 -23.54
C ASP A 83 -12.42 11.45 -23.45
N SER A 84 -11.74 12.59 -23.37
CA SER A 84 -10.27 12.70 -23.41
C SER A 84 -9.55 12.29 -22.11
N ILE A 85 -10.22 11.54 -21.24
CA ILE A 85 -9.64 11.07 -19.96
C ILE A 85 -9.01 9.70 -20.21
N SER A 86 -7.69 9.61 -20.07
CA SER A 86 -6.96 8.34 -20.06
C SER A 86 -6.40 8.04 -18.68
N LEU A 87 -6.46 6.76 -18.30
CA LEU A 87 -5.94 6.26 -17.03
C LEU A 87 -4.64 5.52 -17.29
N LYS A 88 -3.53 6.00 -16.73
CA LYS A 88 -2.28 5.25 -16.67
C LYS A 88 -2.17 4.55 -15.32
N GLU A 89 -1.94 3.25 -15.35
CA GLU A 89 -1.66 2.46 -14.16
C GLU A 89 -0.15 2.39 -13.96
N SER A 90 0.31 2.78 -12.76
CA SER A 90 1.68 2.60 -12.30
C SER A 90 1.69 1.80 -11.00
N GLU A 91 2.83 1.22 -10.64
CA GLU A 91 2.95 0.42 -9.43
C GLU A 91 3.96 1.06 -8.47
N PHE A 92 3.54 1.29 -7.23
CA PHE A 92 4.40 1.74 -6.14
C PHE A 92 4.31 0.76 -4.97
N MET A 93 5.42 0.09 -4.63
CA MET A 93 5.50 -0.88 -3.52
C MET A 93 4.35 -1.89 -3.50
N GLN A 94 4.09 -2.55 -4.62
CA GLN A 94 2.98 -3.51 -4.81
C GLN A 94 1.58 -2.87 -4.64
N THR A 95 1.49 -1.55 -4.79
CA THR A 95 0.24 -0.80 -4.76
C THR A 95 0.00 -0.18 -6.12
N LYS A 96 -1.18 -0.42 -6.68
CA LYS A 96 -1.60 0.23 -7.91
C LYS A 96 -1.87 1.70 -7.64
N VAL A 97 -1.19 2.55 -8.37
CA VAL A 97 -1.36 4.01 -8.38
C VAL A 97 -1.87 4.37 -9.76
N TYR A 98 -2.93 5.15 -9.80
CA TYR A 98 -3.51 5.62 -11.05
C TYR A 98 -3.10 7.07 -11.27
N ASP A 99 -2.66 7.34 -12.48
CA ASP A 99 -2.33 8.67 -12.96
C ASP A 99 -3.36 9.04 -14.05
N ILE A 100 -4.08 10.11 -13.84
CA ILE A 100 -5.11 10.55 -14.77
C ILE A 100 -4.49 11.53 -15.75
N GLU A 101 -4.26 11.09 -16.97
CA GLU A 101 -3.90 12.00 -18.05
C GLU A 101 -5.17 12.62 -18.62
N PHE A 102 -5.37 13.86 -18.28
CA PHE A 102 -6.39 14.71 -18.88
C PHE A 102 -5.72 15.59 -19.93
N THR A 103 -5.93 15.28 -21.20
CA THR A 103 -5.56 16.19 -22.26
C THR A 103 -6.61 17.28 -22.29
N GLN A 104 -6.28 18.43 -21.69
CA GLN A 104 -7.12 19.60 -21.82
C GLN A 104 -7.25 19.88 -23.31
N SER A 105 -8.35 19.46 -23.92
CA SER A 105 -8.63 19.77 -25.32
C SER A 105 -8.51 21.31 -25.40
N LYS A 106 -7.63 21.77 -26.27
CA LYS A 106 -7.63 23.20 -26.65
C LYS A 106 -9.10 23.55 -26.84
N LEU A 107 -9.57 24.58 -26.16
CA LEU A 107 -10.95 25.07 -26.26
C LEU A 107 -11.37 25.02 -27.73
N SER A 108 -11.87 23.89 -28.19
CA SER A 108 -12.59 23.85 -29.45
C SER A 108 -13.89 24.57 -29.15
N LEU A 109 -13.99 25.77 -29.71
CA LEU A 109 -15.17 26.59 -29.57
C LEU A 109 -16.32 25.82 -30.23
N SER A 110 -16.97 24.98 -29.43
CA SER A 110 -18.12 24.16 -29.88
C SER A 110 -19.40 24.97 -29.91
N TYR A 111 -19.33 26.24 -29.62
CA TYR A 111 -20.47 27.18 -29.59
C TYR A 111 -20.18 28.45 -30.39
N SER A 112 -21.23 29.10 -30.90
CA SER A 112 -21.13 30.29 -31.70
C SER A 112 -20.89 31.53 -30.83
N PHE A 113 -19.91 32.35 -31.18
CA PHE A 113 -19.68 33.67 -30.52
C PHE A 113 -20.79 34.64 -30.67
N TYR A 114 -21.65 34.48 -31.67
CA TYR A 114 -22.74 35.39 -31.92
C TYR A 114 -23.82 35.35 -30.82
N GLU A 115 -23.95 34.22 -30.13
CA GLU A 115 -24.98 34.03 -29.10
C GLU A 115 -24.44 34.03 -27.68
N THR A 116 -23.11 34.14 -27.49
CA THR A 116 -22.44 34.10 -26.19
C THR A 116 -21.89 35.49 -25.82
N ASN A 117 -21.57 35.65 -24.55
CA ASN A 117 -20.94 36.85 -24.02
C ASN A 117 -19.74 36.53 -23.12
N ASP A 118 -18.93 37.53 -22.78
CA ASP A 118 -17.75 37.44 -21.94
C ASP A 118 -18.01 36.71 -20.59
N THR A 119 -19.20 36.86 -20.04
CA THR A 119 -19.56 36.19 -18.76
C THR A 119 -19.72 34.68 -18.91
N PHE A 120 -20.17 34.22 -20.07
CA PHE A 120 -20.25 32.79 -20.40
C PHE A 120 -18.87 32.21 -20.63
N ASP A 121 -18.03 32.88 -21.39
CA ASP A 121 -16.67 32.44 -21.65
C ASP A 121 -15.84 32.28 -20.37
N LYS A 122 -16.00 33.25 -19.44
CA LYS A 122 -15.39 33.15 -18.10
C LYS A 122 -15.93 31.97 -17.30
N ALA A 123 -17.22 31.65 -17.39
CA ALA A 123 -17.82 30.51 -16.72
C ALA A 123 -17.27 29.19 -17.31
N VAL A 124 -17.12 29.08 -18.62
CA VAL A 124 -16.56 27.90 -19.30
C VAL A 124 -15.08 27.68 -18.91
N LEU A 125 -14.28 28.76 -18.91
CA LEU A 125 -12.87 28.69 -18.50
C LEU A 125 -12.72 28.22 -17.06
N SER A 126 -13.41 28.88 -16.12
CA SER A 126 -13.37 28.50 -14.70
C SER A 126 -13.88 27.08 -14.46
N PHE A 127 -14.87 26.61 -15.23
CA PHE A 127 -15.36 25.24 -15.15
C PHE A 127 -14.31 24.22 -15.63
N ASN A 128 -13.57 24.50 -16.71
CA ASN A 128 -12.52 23.63 -17.20
C ASN A 128 -11.34 23.53 -16.22
N GLU A 129 -10.97 24.63 -15.56
CA GLU A 129 -9.97 24.62 -14.49
C GLU A 129 -10.45 23.78 -13.29
N LEU A 130 -11.70 23.94 -12.87
CA LEU A 130 -12.30 23.13 -11.82
C LEU A 130 -12.30 21.64 -12.18
N LYS A 131 -12.66 21.28 -13.43
CA LYS A 131 -12.67 19.90 -13.93
C LYS A 131 -11.28 19.27 -13.77
N ALA A 132 -10.22 19.97 -14.17
CA ALA A 132 -8.85 19.47 -14.03
C ALA A 132 -8.47 19.23 -12.55
N LYS A 133 -8.84 20.15 -11.64
CA LYS A 133 -8.59 20.01 -10.20
C LYS A 133 -9.36 18.83 -9.59
N ILE A 134 -10.63 18.64 -9.97
CA ILE A 134 -11.45 17.52 -9.51
C ILE A 134 -10.86 16.17 -9.95
N LEU A 135 -10.41 16.06 -11.20
CA LEU A 135 -9.76 14.83 -11.69
C LEU A 135 -8.50 14.53 -10.90
N ARG A 136 -7.68 15.54 -10.62
CA ARG A 136 -6.49 15.37 -9.78
C ARG A 136 -6.82 14.98 -8.34
N LEU A 137 -7.90 15.51 -7.78
CA LEU A 137 -8.39 15.11 -6.46
C LEU A 137 -8.83 13.64 -6.44
N ALA A 138 -9.58 13.21 -7.46
CA ALA A 138 -10.02 11.82 -7.59
C ALA A 138 -8.84 10.84 -7.73
N GLU A 139 -7.77 11.22 -8.43
CA GLU A 139 -6.51 10.46 -8.52
C GLU A 139 -5.87 10.30 -7.13
N LEU A 140 -5.74 11.41 -6.38
CA LEU A 140 -5.17 11.38 -5.03
C LEU A 140 -6.00 10.52 -4.07
N ASP A 141 -7.33 10.65 -4.09
CA ASP A 141 -8.22 9.85 -3.24
C ASP A 141 -8.13 8.36 -3.57
N THR A 142 -8.08 8.00 -4.84
CA THR A 142 -7.91 6.61 -5.27
C THR A 142 -6.56 6.04 -4.80
N THR A 143 -5.50 6.82 -4.96
CA THR A 143 -4.15 6.45 -4.51
C THR A 143 -4.10 6.28 -2.98
N ILE A 144 -4.65 7.20 -2.21
CA ILE A 144 -4.73 7.13 -0.74
C ILE A 144 -5.49 5.87 -0.30
N ASN A 145 -6.62 5.56 -0.93
CA ASN A 145 -7.40 4.37 -0.64
C ASN A 145 -6.61 3.07 -0.91
N ASN A 146 -5.88 3.02 -2.01
CA ASN A 146 -5.06 1.86 -2.36
C ASN A 146 -3.88 1.70 -1.39
N LEU A 147 -3.19 2.79 -1.05
CA LEU A 147 -2.13 2.79 -0.03
C LEU A 147 -2.66 2.32 1.33
N ASN A 148 -3.83 2.79 1.76
CA ASN A 148 -4.45 2.37 3.01
C ASN A 148 -4.77 0.87 3.03
N ARG A 149 -5.29 0.31 1.93
CA ARG A 149 -5.51 -1.13 1.78
C ARG A 149 -4.21 -1.92 1.89
N GLN A 150 -3.14 -1.45 1.27
CA GLN A 150 -1.83 -2.11 1.31
C GLN A 150 -1.19 -2.01 2.69
N ILE A 151 -1.27 -0.86 3.37
CA ILE A 151 -0.83 -0.69 4.76
C ILE A 151 -1.54 -1.70 5.67
N LYS A 152 -2.87 -1.84 5.55
CA LYS A 152 -3.64 -2.84 6.31
C LYS A 152 -3.19 -4.27 6.03
N LYS A 153 -2.93 -4.62 4.76
CA LYS A 153 -2.40 -5.94 4.37
C LYS A 153 -1.01 -6.20 4.96
N THR A 154 -0.10 -5.24 4.83
CA THR A 154 1.28 -5.36 5.33
C THR A 154 1.29 -5.43 6.86
N SER A 155 0.47 -4.61 7.55
CA SER A 155 0.33 -4.66 9.01
C SER A 155 -0.18 -6.01 9.50
N LYS A 156 -1.13 -6.64 8.81
CA LYS A 156 -1.58 -8.00 9.14
C LYS A 156 -0.46 -9.03 8.99
N LYS A 157 0.37 -8.93 7.93
CA LYS A 157 1.52 -9.82 7.73
C LYS A 157 2.56 -9.63 8.83
N VAL A 158 2.92 -8.39 9.15
CA VAL A 158 3.86 -8.04 10.23
C VAL A 158 3.36 -8.62 11.56
N ASN A 159 2.10 -8.34 11.93
CA ASN A 159 1.53 -8.86 13.18
C ASN A 159 1.48 -10.39 13.24
N SER A 160 1.21 -11.06 12.11
CA SER A 160 1.22 -12.52 12.03
C SER A 160 2.61 -13.12 12.22
N LEU A 161 3.64 -12.48 11.62
CA LEU A 161 5.03 -12.91 11.80
C LEU A 161 5.49 -12.70 13.24
N GLU A 162 5.31 -11.51 13.78
CA GLU A 162 5.79 -11.10 15.10
C GLU A 162 5.10 -11.84 16.25
N LYS A 163 3.76 -11.97 16.18
CA LYS A 163 2.95 -12.47 17.32
C LYS A 163 2.62 -13.95 17.24
N VAL A 164 2.74 -14.58 16.07
CA VAL A 164 2.32 -15.97 15.89
C VAL A 164 3.44 -16.85 15.36
N GLN A 165 4.06 -16.48 14.23
CA GLN A 165 4.98 -17.39 13.55
C GLN A 165 6.34 -17.47 14.24
N ILE A 166 6.91 -16.34 14.60
CA ILE A 166 8.21 -16.29 15.29
C ILE A 166 8.13 -16.96 16.66
N PRO A 167 7.17 -16.64 17.56
CA PRO A 167 7.07 -17.33 18.85
C PRO A 167 6.86 -18.85 18.72
N LYS A 168 6.01 -19.28 17.80
CA LYS A 168 5.82 -20.72 17.52
C LYS A 168 7.12 -21.43 17.13
N LEU A 169 7.95 -20.77 16.33
CA LEU A 169 9.24 -21.33 15.92
C LEU A 169 10.24 -21.35 17.08
N GLU A 170 10.23 -20.32 17.91
CA GLU A 170 11.07 -20.27 19.11
C GLU A 170 10.73 -21.37 20.12
N ASP A 171 9.45 -21.64 20.34
CA ASP A 171 9.02 -22.73 21.20
C ASP A 171 9.44 -24.09 20.64
N ARG A 172 9.28 -24.31 19.33
CA ARG A 172 9.77 -25.55 18.67
C ARG A 172 11.29 -25.71 18.74
N ILE A 173 12.04 -24.62 18.59
CA ILE A 173 13.51 -24.66 18.72
C ILE A 173 13.90 -25.07 20.14
N LYS A 174 13.22 -24.54 21.18
CA LYS A 174 13.44 -24.93 22.58
C LYS A 174 13.14 -26.40 22.81
N GLU A 175 12.01 -26.91 22.33
CA GLU A 175 11.65 -28.34 22.43
C GLU A 175 12.72 -29.23 21.77
N ILE A 176 13.15 -28.91 20.57
CA ILE A 176 14.17 -29.66 19.85
C ILE A 176 15.53 -29.60 20.58
N SER A 177 15.90 -28.44 21.13
CA SER A 177 17.14 -28.28 21.91
C SER A 177 17.11 -29.18 23.15
N SER A 178 15.99 -29.20 23.89
CA SER A 178 15.83 -30.07 25.05
C SER A 178 15.91 -31.55 24.70
N LEU A 179 15.32 -31.97 23.57
CA LEU A 179 15.42 -33.37 23.09
C LEU A 179 16.84 -33.74 22.67
N ILE A 180 17.62 -32.83 22.11
CA ILE A 180 19.01 -33.07 21.76
C ILE A 180 19.83 -33.24 23.04
N GLU A 181 19.69 -32.34 24.02
CA GLU A 181 20.39 -32.43 25.30
C GLU A 181 20.07 -33.73 26.05
N GLU A 182 18.81 -34.18 26.00
CA GLU A 182 18.41 -35.44 26.63
C GLU A 182 19.09 -36.65 25.94
N LYS A 183 19.14 -36.68 24.61
CA LYS A 183 19.83 -37.72 23.86
C LYS A 183 21.33 -37.73 24.13
N GLU A 184 21.97 -36.57 24.16
CA GLU A 184 23.37 -36.45 24.50
C GLU A 184 23.68 -37.01 25.89
N ARG A 185 22.82 -36.72 26.88
CA ARG A 185 22.94 -37.32 28.26
C ARG A 185 22.78 -38.82 28.24
N GLU A 186 21.80 -39.36 27.49
CA GLU A 186 21.64 -40.79 27.34
C GLU A 186 22.86 -41.46 26.68
N GLU A 187 23.36 -40.87 25.58
CA GLU A 187 24.56 -41.41 24.90
C GLU A 187 25.80 -41.38 25.80
N PHE A 188 25.98 -40.31 26.55
CA PHE A 188 27.03 -40.20 27.54
C PHE A 188 26.92 -41.30 28.62
N SER A 189 25.72 -41.50 29.16
CA SER A 189 25.47 -42.56 30.14
C SER A 189 25.72 -43.95 29.57
N LYS A 190 25.29 -44.24 28.36
CA LYS A 190 25.55 -45.53 27.67
C LYS A 190 27.06 -45.73 27.45
N THR A 191 27.76 -44.69 27.01
CA THR A 191 29.21 -44.75 26.79
C THR A 191 29.96 -45.01 28.10
N LYS A 192 29.53 -44.39 29.20
CA LYS A 192 30.11 -44.62 30.55
C LYS A 192 29.87 -46.06 31.01
N MET A 193 28.65 -46.59 30.86
CA MET A 193 28.35 -48.00 31.20
C MET A 193 29.19 -48.99 30.42
N VAL A 194 29.37 -48.76 29.11
CA VAL A 194 30.22 -49.60 28.27
C VAL A 194 31.68 -49.57 28.72
N LYS A 195 32.19 -48.37 29.05
CA LYS A 195 33.57 -48.21 29.56
C LYS A 195 33.73 -48.92 30.91
N ASP A 196 32.81 -48.75 31.83
CA ASP A 196 32.86 -49.42 33.14
C ASP A 196 32.77 -50.95 33.01
N LYS A 197 32.00 -51.48 32.05
CA LYS A 197 31.93 -52.90 31.75
C LYS A 197 33.24 -53.43 31.20
N LYS A 198 33.85 -52.73 30.22
CA LYS A 198 35.17 -53.14 29.69
C LYS A 198 36.25 -53.22 30.77
N LEU A 199 36.31 -52.19 31.65
CA LEU A 199 37.26 -52.17 32.76
C LEU A 199 37.05 -53.31 33.77
N ARG A 200 35.82 -53.80 33.97
CA ARG A 200 35.50 -54.98 34.80
C ARG A 200 35.92 -56.26 34.11
N ASP A 201 35.65 -56.38 32.81
CA ASP A 201 35.99 -57.53 32.03
C ASP A 201 37.52 -57.69 31.92
N GLU A 202 38.28 -56.61 31.74
CA GLU A 202 39.74 -56.60 31.77
C GLU A 202 40.31 -57.04 33.13
N LYS A 203 39.79 -56.56 34.23
CA LYS A 203 40.17 -56.99 35.58
C LYS A 203 39.87 -58.43 35.90
N ASN A 204 38.80 -58.98 35.33
CA ASN A 204 38.43 -60.39 35.48
C ASN A 204 39.26 -61.34 34.57
N ALA A 205 39.90 -60.85 33.53
CA ALA A 205 40.80 -61.61 32.66
C ALA A 205 42.23 -61.64 33.15
N GLU A 206 42.63 -60.75 34.06
CA GLU A 206 43.97 -60.72 34.69
C GLU A 206 44.05 -61.53 36.00
N ASN A 207 42.91 -62.06 36.53
CA ASN A 207 42.85 -62.96 37.68
C ASN A 207 42.53 -64.37 37.24
#